data_31cd57c6bae4dacba5f9763551681e16
#
_entry.id   31cd57c6bae4dacba5f9763551681e16
#
_cell.length_a   1.000
_cell.length_b   1.000
_cell.length_c   1.000
_cell.angle_alpha   90.00
_cell.angle_beta   90.00
_cell.angle_gamma   90.00
#
_symmetry.space_group_name_H-M   'P 1'
#
loop_
_entity.id
_entity.type
_entity.pdbx_description
1 polymer ?
#
loop_
_entity_poly.entity_id
_entity_poly.type
_entity_poly.pdbx_seq_one_letter_code
_entity_poly.pdbx_strand_id
1 'polypeptide(L)'
;MNSQWSTDTVAQRERFDFWRNAISSAFVPLEPSPFRGATAPGDFEGTILGVHMPSLRISTIAADGHEVSLTRSGIARQKGSPFFVNLLRKGTVHVTQYGERATAAPGDIYVVDSAAPWSVSFNEPFEMFCIEISEDALRPRLGAMGRLPSPVLTGEGTLMLRNYLGMLQNQPPGELAQLQDLVFEHCVSLVARSGAGAAGQSPGVRDTVVMRQRVIDFIDRNLTNPELNADAVCSALRISRSYLFKILAAGKHTFASYVREARLQGCRESLIRHPSRPVSQIAASWGFASVASFNRLYRARFGETPRETRA
;
A
#
# COMPACT_ATOMS: atom_id res chain seq x y z
N MET A 1 2.15 -0.83 24.11
CA MET A 1 0.84 -1.51 24.26
C MET A 1 0.86 -2.74 23.36
N ASN A 2 0.51 -3.90 23.90
CA ASN A 2 0.45 -5.13 23.10
C ASN A 2 -0.96 -5.29 22.54
N SER A 3 -1.06 -5.70 21.30
CA SER A 3 -2.32 -6.02 20.62
C SER A 3 -2.25 -7.43 20.06
N GLN A 4 -3.35 -8.15 20.20
CA GLN A 4 -3.44 -9.52 19.69
C GLN A 4 -4.79 -9.74 19.03
N TRP A 5 -4.77 -10.31 17.83
CA TRP A 5 -5.94 -10.77 17.10
C TRP A 5 -5.70 -12.23 16.70
N SER A 6 -6.68 -13.10 16.95
CA SER A 6 -6.66 -14.48 16.53
C SER A 6 -8.05 -14.91 16.07
N THR A 7 -8.12 -15.56 14.94
CA THR A 7 -9.37 -16.14 14.42
C THR A 7 -9.94 -17.23 15.30
N ASP A 8 -9.14 -17.80 16.21
CA ASP A 8 -9.60 -18.79 17.18
C ASP A 8 -10.59 -18.26 18.22
N THR A 9 -10.66 -16.92 18.33
CA THR A 9 -11.56 -16.23 19.28
C THR A 9 -12.98 -16.09 18.78
N VAL A 10 -13.25 -16.46 17.51
CA VAL A 10 -14.57 -16.30 16.86
C VAL A 10 -15.04 -17.61 16.24
N ALA A 11 -16.37 -17.69 15.98
CA ALA A 11 -16.95 -18.87 15.33
C ALA A 11 -16.36 -19.03 13.91
N GLN A 12 -16.17 -20.28 13.50
CA GLN A 12 -15.55 -20.67 12.25
C GLN A 12 -16.07 -19.87 11.04
N ARG A 13 -17.38 -19.74 10.88
CA ARG A 13 -18.02 -18.99 9.78
C ARG A 13 -17.69 -17.49 9.74
N GLU A 14 -17.21 -16.93 10.86
CA GLU A 14 -16.92 -15.49 11.02
C GLU A 14 -15.44 -15.17 10.91
N ARG A 15 -14.57 -16.18 10.79
CA ARG A 15 -13.11 -16.06 10.86
C ARG A 15 -12.54 -15.10 9.82
N PHE A 16 -12.95 -15.20 8.56
CA PHE A 16 -12.41 -14.33 7.52
C PHE A 16 -12.90 -12.88 7.65
N ASP A 17 -14.16 -12.66 8.07
CA ASP A 17 -14.66 -11.29 8.32
C ASP A 17 -13.99 -10.66 9.55
N PHE A 18 -13.76 -11.45 10.60
CA PHE A 18 -12.95 -11.03 11.74
C PHE A 18 -11.53 -10.64 11.30
N TRP A 19 -10.89 -11.48 10.46
CA TRP A 19 -9.55 -11.22 9.93
C TRP A 19 -9.49 -9.92 9.12
N ARG A 20 -10.49 -9.66 8.28
CA ARG A 20 -10.61 -8.40 7.52
C ARG A 20 -10.62 -7.18 8.44
N ASN A 21 -11.36 -7.25 9.52
CA ASN A 21 -11.42 -6.17 10.51
C ASN A 21 -10.11 -6.05 11.31
N ALA A 22 -9.51 -7.17 11.70
CA ALA A 22 -8.25 -7.21 12.44
C ALA A 22 -7.11 -6.56 11.64
N ILE A 23 -6.93 -6.93 10.36
CA ILE A 23 -5.90 -6.31 9.49
C ILE A 23 -6.12 -4.82 9.34
N SER A 24 -7.35 -4.38 9.06
CA SER A 24 -7.65 -2.95 8.92
C SER A 24 -7.45 -2.15 10.21
N SER A 25 -7.57 -2.81 11.37
CA SER A 25 -7.35 -2.19 12.69
C SER A 25 -5.88 -2.18 13.09
N ALA A 26 -5.13 -3.23 12.71
CA ALA A 26 -3.72 -3.39 13.05
C ALA A 26 -2.80 -2.50 12.21
N PHE A 27 -3.18 -2.22 10.97
CA PHE A 27 -2.35 -1.51 9.99
C PHE A 27 -3.09 -0.27 9.45
N VAL A 28 -2.98 -0.03 8.15
CA VAL A 28 -3.75 0.98 7.41
C VAL A 28 -5.05 0.35 6.89
N PRO A 29 -5.98 1.11 6.30
CA PRO A 29 -7.23 0.56 5.75
C PRO A 29 -7.00 -0.41 4.59
N LEU A 30 -6.59 -1.64 4.92
CA LEU A 30 -6.31 -2.73 3.99
C LEU A 30 -7.57 -3.50 3.63
N GLU A 31 -7.54 -4.14 2.47
CA GLU A 31 -8.62 -4.93 1.91
C GLU A 31 -8.14 -6.37 1.66
N PRO A 32 -8.29 -7.27 2.66
CA PRO A 32 -8.06 -8.69 2.44
C PRO A 32 -9.19 -9.29 1.62
N SER A 33 -8.85 -10.21 0.73
CA SER A 33 -9.78 -11.00 -0.06
C SER A 33 -9.34 -12.46 -0.10
N PRO A 34 -10.27 -13.43 -0.11
CA PRO A 34 -9.92 -14.82 -0.24
C PRO A 34 -9.18 -15.06 -1.56
N PHE A 35 -8.18 -15.92 -1.55
CA PHE A 35 -7.54 -16.36 -2.79
C PHE A 35 -8.49 -17.27 -3.57
N ARG A 36 -8.58 -17.09 -4.89
CA ARG A 36 -9.42 -17.96 -5.75
C ARG A 36 -8.88 -19.39 -5.72
N GLY A 37 -9.59 -20.29 -5.02
CA GLY A 37 -9.22 -21.70 -4.86
C GLY A 37 -8.60 -22.06 -3.51
N ALA A 38 -8.51 -21.11 -2.57
CA ALA A 38 -8.09 -21.37 -1.21
C ALA A 38 -9.23 -21.90 -0.32
N THR A 39 -8.86 -22.33 0.89
CA THR A 39 -9.66 -22.78 2.03
C THR A 39 -11.03 -22.09 2.07
N ALA A 40 -12.09 -22.82 2.36
CA ALA A 40 -13.42 -22.23 2.54
C ALA A 40 -13.34 -21.09 3.58
N PRO A 41 -14.08 -19.98 3.40
CA PRO A 41 -14.01 -18.84 4.32
C PRO A 41 -14.15 -19.19 5.80
N GLY A 42 -14.78 -20.31 6.11
CA GLY A 42 -14.93 -20.83 7.46
C GLY A 42 -13.70 -21.51 8.04
N ASP A 43 -12.79 -22.00 7.23
CA ASP A 43 -11.60 -22.72 7.72
C ASP A 43 -10.36 -21.82 7.81
N PHE A 44 -10.54 -20.51 7.58
CA PHE A 44 -9.44 -19.55 7.60
C PHE A 44 -8.84 -19.39 9.00
N GLU A 45 -7.52 -19.51 9.08
CA GLU A 45 -6.76 -19.25 10.30
C GLU A 45 -5.82 -18.07 10.14
N GLY A 46 -5.79 -17.20 11.17
CA GLY A 46 -4.91 -16.03 11.16
C GLY A 46 -4.67 -15.47 12.55
N THR A 47 -3.44 -15.01 12.78
CA THR A 47 -3.01 -14.39 14.04
C THR A 47 -2.12 -13.18 13.76
N ILE A 48 -2.37 -12.10 14.48
CA ILE A 48 -1.50 -10.91 14.51
C ILE A 48 -1.11 -10.64 15.96
N LEU A 49 0.18 -10.60 16.22
CA LEU A 49 0.76 -10.19 17.52
C LEU A 49 1.50 -8.88 17.31
N GLY A 50 0.96 -7.78 17.81
CA GLY A 50 1.52 -6.45 17.68
C GLY A 50 2.13 -5.93 18.98
N VAL A 51 3.29 -5.31 18.89
CA VAL A 51 3.92 -4.54 19.98
C VAL A 51 4.08 -3.11 19.50
N HIS A 52 3.33 -2.21 20.13
CA HIS A 52 3.30 -0.80 19.78
C HIS A 52 4.01 0.02 20.87
N MET A 53 5.09 0.65 20.48
CA MET A 53 5.89 1.58 21.26
C MET A 53 5.80 2.97 20.60
N PRO A 54 6.13 4.07 21.29
CA PRO A 54 6.06 5.42 20.72
C PRO A 54 6.77 5.57 19.36
N SER A 55 7.98 5.03 19.24
CA SER A 55 8.81 5.18 18.03
C SER A 55 8.90 3.91 17.20
N LEU A 56 8.49 2.74 17.73
CA LEU A 56 8.65 1.45 17.06
C LEU A 56 7.37 0.64 17.10
N ARG A 57 6.87 0.25 15.93
CA ARG A 57 5.76 -0.69 15.80
C ARG A 57 6.24 -1.94 15.08
N ILE A 58 6.04 -3.06 15.72
CA ILE A 58 6.39 -4.38 15.18
C ILE A 58 5.21 -5.31 15.29
N SER A 59 5.09 -6.24 14.34
CA SER A 59 4.03 -7.24 14.33
C SER A 59 4.55 -8.56 13.80
N THR A 60 4.11 -9.64 14.40
CA THR A 60 4.26 -11.00 13.86
C THR A 60 2.91 -11.42 13.31
N ILE A 61 2.87 -11.83 12.05
CA ILE A 61 1.66 -12.22 11.35
C ILE A 61 1.83 -13.66 10.86
N ALA A 62 0.85 -14.50 11.15
CA ALA A 62 0.72 -15.82 10.58
C ALA A 62 -0.71 -16.01 10.10
N ALA A 63 -0.91 -16.48 8.86
CA ALA A 63 -2.25 -16.71 8.34
C ALA A 63 -2.25 -17.65 7.14
N ASP A 64 -3.43 -18.15 6.81
CA ASP A 64 -3.68 -18.86 5.57
C ASP A 64 -3.53 -17.94 4.34
N GLY A 65 -3.34 -18.57 3.18
CA GLY A 65 -3.15 -17.88 1.92
C GLY A 65 -4.34 -17.01 1.54
N HIS A 66 -4.08 -15.74 1.26
CA HIS A 66 -5.08 -14.77 0.82
C HIS A 66 -4.40 -13.58 0.11
N GLU A 67 -5.19 -12.72 -0.48
CA GLU A 67 -4.71 -11.46 -1.06
C GLU A 67 -4.98 -10.31 -0.11
N VAL A 68 -4.06 -9.34 -0.06
CA VAL A 68 -4.23 -8.08 0.67
C VAL A 68 -3.88 -6.93 -0.24
N SER A 69 -4.72 -5.93 -0.29
CA SER A 69 -4.45 -4.73 -1.08
C SER A 69 -4.67 -3.44 -0.30
N LEU A 70 -3.88 -2.45 -0.63
CA LEU A 70 -4.13 -1.05 -0.29
C LEU A 70 -4.62 -0.35 -1.57
N THR A 71 -5.90 -0.01 -1.57
CA THR A 71 -6.54 0.68 -2.70
C THR A 71 -6.38 2.19 -2.57
N ARG A 72 -6.65 2.94 -3.66
CA ARG A 72 -6.71 4.42 -3.62
C ARG A 72 -7.71 4.91 -2.58
N SER A 73 -8.82 4.21 -2.42
CA SER A 73 -9.83 4.50 -1.40
C SER A 73 -9.29 4.29 0.02
N GLY A 74 -8.48 3.26 0.22
CA GLY A 74 -7.77 3.01 1.49
C GLY A 74 -6.80 4.14 1.83
N ILE A 75 -5.99 4.56 0.84
CA ILE A 75 -5.03 5.66 0.98
C ILE A 75 -5.74 6.96 1.39
N ALA A 76 -6.87 7.29 0.78
CA ALA A 76 -7.63 8.51 1.12
C ALA A 76 -8.19 8.52 2.56
N ARG A 77 -8.26 7.37 3.24
CA ARG A 77 -8.79 7.24 4.61
C ARG A 77 -7.71 7.11 5.68
N GLN A 78 -6.46 6.90 5.29
CA GLN A 78 -5.36 6.76 6.26
C GLN A 78 -4.84 8.11 6.76
N LYS A 79 -4.30 8.14 7.97
CA LYS A 79 -3.75 9.35 8.60
C LYS A 79 -2.24 9.56 8.35
N GLY A 80 -1.62 8.70 7.59
CA GLY A 80 -0.20 8.74 7.27
C GLY A 80 0.12 7.66 6.25
N SER A 81 1.32 7.67 5.70
CA SER A 81 1.72 6.73 4.65
C SER A 81 2.97 5.96 5.08
N PRO A 82 2.87 5.08 6.10
CA PRO A 82 4.02 4.32 6.57
C PRO A 82 4.52 3.36 5.50
N PHE A 83 5.78 2.95 5.66
CA PHE A 83 6.34 1.81 4.98
C PHE A 83 6.20 0.58 5.87
N PHE A 84 5.76 -0.53 5.31
CA PHE A 84 5.77 -1.83 5.98
C PHE A 84 6.93 -2.65 5.44
N VAL A 85 7.89 -2.92 6.32
CA VAL A 85 9.09 -3.72 6.06
C VAL A 85 8.85 -5.12 6.60
N ASN A 86 8.73 -6.09 5.72
CA ASN A 86 8.29 -7.44 6.05
C ASN A 86 9.41 -8.45 5.79
N LEU A 87 9.86 -9.13 6.83
CA LEU A 87 10.72 -10.31 6.71
C LEU A 87 9.83 -11.55 6.58
N LEU A 88 9.81 -12.17 5.42
CA LEU A 88 9.08 -13.41 5.20
C LEU A 88 9.78 -14.59 5.88
N ARG A 89 9.05 -15.38 6.68
CA ARG A 89 9.56 -16.50 7.44
C ARG A 89 9.09 -17.85 6.86
N LYS A 90 7.86 -17.85 6.32
CA LYS A 90 7.26 -19.04 5.72
C LYS A 90 6.36 -18.62 4.57
N GLY A 91 6.18 -19.50 3.61
CA GLY A 91 5.35 -19.27 2.43
C GLY A 91 6.06 -18.44 1.37
N THR A 92 5.33 -18.11 0.32
CA THR A 92 5.78 -17.29 -0.80
C THR A 92 4.81 -16.13 -0.98
N VAL A 93 5.33 -14.93 -1.24
CA VAL A 93 4.51 -13.75 -1.49
C VAL A 93 4.81 -13.14 -2.85
N HIS A 94 3.77 -12.82 -3.59
CA HIS A 94 3.84 -11.99 -4.79
C HIS A 94 3.43 -10.57 -4.46
N VAL A 95 4.33 -9.63 -4.69
CA VAL A 95 4.16 -8.22 -4.37
C VAL A 95 4.04 -7.42 -5.64
N THR A 96 3.04 -6.52 -5.72
CA THR A 96 2.89 -5.59 -6.83
C THR A 96 2.76 -4.18 -6.30
N GLN A 97 3.67 -3.31 -6.69
CA GLN A 97 3.61 -1.88 -6.38
C GLN A 97 4.35 -1.06 -7.44
N TYR A 98 3.90 0.15 -7.74
CA TYR A 98 4.49 1.07 -8.72
C TYR A 98 4.66 0.49 -10.14
N GLY A 99 3.85 -0.52 -10.50
CA GLY A 99 3.97 -1.26 -11.75
C GLY A 99 5.03 -2.36 -11.75
N GLU A 100 5.81 -2.45 -10.67
CA GLU A 100 6.78 -3.52 -10.46
C GLU A 100 6.11 -4.73 -9.81
N ARG A 101 6.54 -5.91 -10.23
CA ARG A 101 6.13 -7.19 -9.63
C ARG A 101 7.37 -7.93 -9.18
N ALA A 102 7.33 -8.43 -7.95
CA ALA A 102 8.40 -9.24 -7.40
C ALA A 102 7.84 -10.38 -6.56
N THR A 103 8.64 -11.41 -6.38
CA THR A 103 8.30 -12.55 -5.54
C THR A 103 9.34 -12.65 -4.44
N ALA A 104 8.90 -12.79 -3.20
CA ALA A 104 9.76 -13.04 -2.06
C ALA A 104 9.53 -14.44 -1.50
N ALA A 105 10.62 -15.10 -1.11
CA ALA A 105 10.69 -16.41 -0.48
C ALA A 105 11.11 -16.28 1.00
N PRO A 106 11.06 -17.35 1.80
CA PRO A 106 11.52 -17.31 3.19
C PRO A 106 12.93 -16.77 3.34
N GLY A 107 13.09 -15.79 4.20
CA GLY A 107 14.34 -15.05 4.41
C GLY A 107 14.47 -13.78 3.57
N ASP A 108 13.63 -13.56 2.57
CA ASP A 108 13.60 -12.29 1.84
C ASP A 108 12.86 -11.21 2.61
N ILE A 109 13.22 -9.97 2.31
CA ILE A 109 12.55 -8.79 2.84
C ILE A 109 11.84 -8.09 1.70
N TYR A 110 10.54 -7.89 1.87
CA TYR A 110 9.77 -7.04 0.98
C TYR A 110 9.22 -5.81 1.71
N VAL A 111 9.09 -4.72 0.98
CA VAL A 111 8.63 -3.45 1.53
C VAL A 111 7.49 -2.93 0.67
N VAL A 112 6.42 -2.49 1.33
CA VAL A 112 5.33 -1.78 0.66
C VAL A 112 5.21 -0.36 1.22
N ASP A 113 5.04 0.59 0.32
CA ASP A 113 4.89 2.02 0.60
C ASP A 113 3.40 2.37 0.60
N SER A 114 2.85 2.73 1.75
CA SER A 114 1.43 3.06 1.87
C SER A 114 1.04 4.41 1.27
N ALA A 115 1.98 5.13 0.66
CA ALA A 115 1.70 6.33 -0.12
C ALA A 115 1.10 6.04 -1.50
N ALA A 116 1.20 4.79 -1.98
CA ALA A 116 0.69 4.38 -3.28
C ALA A 116 -0.03 3.02 -3.18
N PRO A 117 -0.96 2.71 -4.10
CA PRO A 117 -1.62 1.42 -4.14
C PRO A 117 -0.63 0.26 -4.28
N TRP A 118 -0.91 -0.83 -3.58
CA TRP A 118 -0.16 -2.07 -3.70
C TRP A 118 -1.05 -3.28 -3.46
N SER A 119 -0.59 -4.43 -3.89
CA SER A 119 -1.19 -5.72 -3.56
C SER A 119 -0.12 -6.74 -3.22
N VAL A 120 -0.44 -7.62 -2.29
CA VAL A 120 0.33 -8.81 -1.95
C VAL A 120 -0.57 -10.03 -2.04
N SER A 121 -0.06 -11.14 -2.56
CA SER A 121 -0.79 -12.39 -2.70
C SER A 121 0.02 -13.53 -2.11
N PHE A 122 -0.56 -14.22 -1.15
CA PHE A 122 -0.01 -15.41 -0.51
C PHE A 122 -0.84 -16.61 -0.97
N ASN A 123 -0.23 -17.51 -1.74
CA ASN A 123 -0.92 -18.68 -2.30
C ASN A 123 -0.97 -19.88 -1.33
N GLU A 124 -0.31 -19.75 -0.21
CA GLU A 124 -0.15 -20.78 0.82
C GLU A 124 -0.08 -20.13 2.21
N PRO A 125 -0.21 -20.90 3.32
CA PRO A 125 -0.02 -20.36 4.67
C PRO A 125 1.35 -19.72 4.82
N PHE A 126 1.38 -18.55 5.45
CA PHE A 126 2.59 -17.74 5.58
C PHE A 126 2.82 -17.27 7.01
N GLU A 127 4.09 -16.94 7.28
CA GLU A 127 4.50 -16.24 8.49
C GLU A 127 5.45 -15.12 8.13
N MET A 128 5.27 -13.96 8.74
CA MET A 128 6.16 -12.80 8.53
C MET A 128 6.31 -11.97 9.80
N PHE A 129 7.44 -11.29 9.88
CA PHE A 129 7.73 -10.27 10.88
C PHE A 129 7.72 -8.91 10.19
N CYS A 130 6.90 -7.98 10.67
CA CYS A 130 6.68 -6.67 10.08
C CYS A 130 7.16 -5.57 11.02
N ILE A 131 7.86 -4.58 10.47
CA ILE A 131 8.16 -3.31 11.11
C ILE A 131 7.49 -2.19 10.33
N GLU A 132 6.79 -1.30 11.04
CA GLU A 132 6.23 -0.08 10.48
C GLU A 132 7.27 1.05 10.62
N ILE A 133 7.60 1.70 9.51
CA ILE A 133 8.48 2.86 9.47
C ILE A 133 7.70 4.05 8.93
N SER A 134 7.74 5.16 9.65
CA SER A 134 7.07 6.38 9.24
C SER A 134 7.61 6.95 7.92
N GLU A 135 6.73 7.57 7.15
CA GLU A 135 7.08 8.23 5.89
C GLU A 135 8.18 9.28 6.07
N ASP A 136 8.06 10.09 7.12
CA ASP A 136 8.98 11.18 7.41
C ASP A 136 10.40 10.70 7.71
N ALA A 137 10.55 9.51 8.31
CA ALA A 137 11.85 8.95 8.63
C ALA A 137 12.55 8.30 7.42
N LEU A 138 11.80 7.54 6.61
CA LEU A 138 12.41 6.74 5.54
C LEU A 138 12.48 7.48 4.21
N ARG A 139 11.42 8.17 3.80
CA ARG A 139 11.32 8.78 2.48
C ARG A 139 12.45 9.75 2.14
N PRO A 140 12.93 10.65 3.05
CA PRO A 140 14.07 11.52 2.77
C PRO A 140 15.38 10.75 2.51
N ARG A 141 15.50 9.53 3.06
CA ARG A 141 16.71 8.69 2.95
C ARG A 141 16.71 7.80 1.70
N LEU A 142 15.60 7.74 0.96
CA LEU A 142 15.48 6.99 -0.29
C LEU A 142 15.98 7.77 -1.53
N GLY A 143 16.69 8.88 -1.31
CA GLY A 143 17.26 9.73 -2.35
C GLY A 143 16.18 10.45 -3.16
N ALA A 144 16.54 10.85 -4.39
CA ALA A 144 15.64 11.61 -5.26
C ALA A 144 14.33 10.86 -5.61
N MET A 145 14.34 9.54 -5.52
CA MET A 145 13.15 8.72 -5.79
C MET A 145 12.09 8.83 -4.70
N GLY A 146 12.48 9.01 -3.46
CA GLY A 146 11.56 8.94 -2.31
C GLY A 146 10.83 7.59 -2.21
N ARG A 147 11.27 6.56 -2.96
CA ARG A 147 10.72 5.20 -2.97
C ARG A 147 11.80 4.18 -3.24
N LEU A 148 11.52 2.94 -2.92
CA LEU A 148 12.38 1.80 -3.25
C LEU A 148 12.22 1.43 -4.74
N PRO A 149 13.32 1.04 -5.42
CA PRO A 149 13.30 0.67 -6.84
C PRO A 149 12.58 -0.67 -7.09
N SER A 150 12.56 -1.54 -6.11
CA SER A 150 11.87 -2.83 -6.14
C SER A 150 11.18 -3.06 -4.80
N PRO A 151 10.02 -3.72 -4.76
CA PRO A 151 9.38 -4.10 -3.52
C PRO A 151 10.16 -5.17 -2.74
N VAL A 152 11.03 -5.96 -3.38
CA VAL A 152 11.91 -6.94 -2.69
C VAL A 152 13.32 -6.36 -2.61
N LEU A 153 13.90 -6.34 -1.41
CA LEU A 153 15.23 -5.79 -1.17
C LEU A 153 16.31 -6.79 -1.58
N THR A 154 17.27 -6.30 -2.38
CA THR A 154 18.41 -7.12 -2.87
C THR A 154 19.74 -6.37 -2.77
N GLY A 155 19.73 -5.10 -2.31
CA GLY A 155 20.90 -4.25 -2.25
C GLY A 155 21.87 -4.58 -1.11
N GLU A 156 22.95 -3.81 -1.07
CA GLU A 156 23.90 -3.86 0.05
C GLU A 156 23.19 -3.57 1.38
N GLY A 157 23.51 -4.33 2.40
CA GLY A 157 22.87 -4.21 3.72
C GLY A 157 21.64 -5.09 3.92
N THR A 158 21.07 -5.69 2.86
CA THR A 158 19.88 -6.59 3.00
C THR A 158 20.18 -7.77 3.92
N LEU A 159 21.37 -8.35 3.85
CA LEU A 159 21.78 -9.44 4.75
C LEU A 159 21.85 -8.96 6.21
N MET A 160 22.41 -7.78 6.45
CA MET A 160 22.46 -7.18 7.79
C MET A 160 21.05 -6.90 8.32
N LEU A 161 20.18 -6.32 7.48
CA LEU A 161 18.79 -6.04 7.84
C LEU A 161 18.05 -7.34 8.17
N ARG A 162 18.21 -8.38 7.36
CA ARG A 162 17.60 -9.70 7.60
C ARG A 162 18.01 -10.26 8.97
N ASN A 163 19.29 -10.28 9.26
CA ASN A 163 19.80 -10.79 10.53
C ASN A 163 19.33 -9.93 11.71
N TYR A 164 19.29 -8.61 11.53
CA TYR A 164 18.81 -7.67 12.53
C TYR A 164 17.33 -7.88 12.83
N LEU A 165 16.47 -7.96 11.82
CA LEU A 165 15.04 -8.24 11.99
C LEU A 165 14.81 -9.65 12.63
N GLY A 166 15.59 -10.64 12.22
CA GLY A 166 15.54 -11.97 12.80
C GLY A 166 15.93 -11.99 14.29
N MET A 167 16.85 -11.13 14.71
CA MET A 167 17.21 -10.95 16.12
C MET A 167 16.09 -10.23 16.88
N LEU A 168 15.56 -9.12 16.36
CA LEU A 168 14.51 -8.33 17.02
C LEU A 168 13.24 -9.14 17.31
N GLN A 169 12.87 -10.03 16.43
CA GLN A 169 11.71 -10.88 16.57
C GLN A 169 11.72 -11.73 17.87
N ASN A 170 12.92 -12.09 18.35
CA ASN A 170 13.10 -12.94 19.51
C ASN A 170 13.38 -12.16 20.80
N GLN A 171 13.35 -10.83 20.75
CA GLN A 171 13.61 -10.00 21.93
C GLN A 171 12.35 -9.80 22.77
N PRO A 172 12.46 -9.81 24.09
CA PRO A 172 11.35 -9.45 24.96
C PRO A 172 10.88 -8.00 24.70
N PRO A 173 9.57 -7.75 24.66
CA PRO A 173 9.05 -6.40 24.41
C PRO A 173 9.58 -5.34 25.38
N GLY A 174 9.87 -5.71 26.63
CA GLY A 174 10.42 -4.77 27.63
C GLY A 174 11.84 -4.28 27.31
N GLU A 175 12.69 -5.12 26.72
CA GLU A 175 14.02 -4.73 26.27
C GLU A 175 13.95 -3.85 25.03
N LEU A 176 13.09 -4.21 24.08
CA LEU A 176 12.84 -3.39 22.89
C LEU A 176 12.34 -1.99 23.24
N ALA A 177 11.50 -1.85 24.26
CA ALA A 177 10.96 -0.57 24.68
C ALA A 177 12.06 0.41 25.17
N GLN A 178 13.13 -0.11 25.79
CA GLN A 178 14.25 0.71 26.24
C GLN A 178 15.15 1.18 25.08
N LEU A 179 15.18 0.44 23.98
CA LEU A 179 16.05 0.68 22.83
C LEU A 179 15.28 1.10 21.57
N GLN A 180 13.97 1.41 21.69
CA GLN A 180 13.08 1.59 20.55
C GLN A 180 13.58 2.62 19.52
N ASP A 181 14.11 3.77 19.96
CA ASP A 181 14.59 4.83 19.09
C ASP A 181 15.84 4.37 18.32
N LEU A 182 16.76 3.68 19.00
CA LEU A 182 17.95 3.12 18.39
C LEU A 182 17.60 2.02 17.37
N VAL A 183 16.70 1.13 17.74
CA VAL A 183 16.20 0.06 16.85
C VAL A 183 15.54 0.65 15.62
N PHE A 184 14.69 1.66 15.80
CA PHE A 184 14.01 2.36 14.72
C PHE A 184 15.01 2.99 13.75
N GLU A 185 15.99 3.75 14.25
CA GLU A 185 17.04 4.41 13.44
C GLU A 185 17.88 3.39 12.67
N HIS A 186 18.22 2.26 13.28
CA HIS A 186 18.95 1.19 12.59
C HIS A 186 18.13 0.60 11.46
N CYS A 187 16.84 0.29 11.69
CA CYS A 187 15.95 -0.22 10.65
C CYS A 187 15.82 0.75 9.48
N VAL A 188 15.58 2.03 9.76
CA VAL A 188 15.48 3.08 8.73
C VAL A 188 16.77 3.15 7.88
N SER A 189 17.93 3.17 8.55
CA SER A 189 19.23 3.27 7.88
C SER A 189 19.54 2.02 7.02
N LEU A 190 19.25 0.83 7.53
CA LEU A 190 19.48 -0.43 6.80
C LEU A 190 18.53 -0.58 5.61
N VAL A 191 17.25 -0.22 5.76
CA VAL A 191 16.28 -0.23 4.66
C VAL A 191 16.69 0.73 3.55
N ALA A 192 17.07 1.97 3.90
CA ALA A 192 17.53 2.95 2.94
C ALA A 192 18.78 2.46 2.15
N ARG A 193 19.74 1.86 2.83
CA ARG A 193 20.94 1.27 2.20
C ARG A 193 20.60 0.07 1.32
N SER A 194 19.70 -0.81 1.78
CA SER A 194 19.28 -1.99 1.02
C SER A 194 18.50 -1.62 -0.24
N GLY A 195 17.80 -0.49 -0.24
CA GLY A 195 17.11 0.04 -1.42
C GLY A 195 18.01 0.78 -2.41
N ALA A 196 19.21 1.22 -1.99
CA ALA A 196 20.14 1.96 -2.85
C ALA A 196 20.85 1.09 -3.92
N GLY A 197 20.77 -0.23 -3.82
CA GLY A 197 21.57 -1.17 -4.64
C GLY A 197 21.16 -1.36 -6.09
N ALA A 198 20.12 -0.71 -6.60
CA ALA A 198 19.70 -0.78 -8.01
C ALA A 198 20.29 0.36 -8.87
N ALA A 199 21.56 0.73 -8.65
CA ALA A 199 22.19 1.91 -9.22
C ALA A 199 22.80 1.70 -10.63
N GLY A 200 22.06 1.10 -11.58
CA GLY A 200 22.55 0.85 -12.95
C GLY A 200 21.90 1.66 -14.07
N GLN A 201 21.03 2.65 -13.80
CA GLN A 201 20.37 3.45 -14.84
C GLN A 201 20.84 4.91 -14.87
N SER A 202 20.92 5.49 -16.07
CA SER A 202 21.40 6.86 -16.31
C SER A 202 20.61 7.93 -15.53
N PRO A 203 21.29 8.97 -14.97
CA PRO A 203 20.68 9.99 -14.10
C PRO A 203 19.43 10.67 -14.67
N GLY A 204 19.39 11.03 -15.93
CA GLY A 204 18.28 11.78 -16.52
C GLY A 204 16.99 10.97 -16.75
N VAL A 205 17.06 9.65 -16.96
CA VAL A 205 15.89 8.79 -17.08
C VAL A 205 15.29 8.51 -15.70
N ARG A 206 16.14 8.39 -14.69
CA ARG A 206 15.74 8.25 -13.28
C ARG A 206 14.90 9.42 -12.81
N ASP A 207 15.38 10.64 -13.01
CA ASP A 207 14.70 11.86 -12.53
C ASP A 207 13.29 11.98 -13.12
N THR A 208 13.11 11.58 -14.37
CA THR A 208 11.79 11.61 -15.03
C THR A 208 10.83 10.55 -14.48
N VAL A 209 11.29 9.32 -14.24
CA VAL A 209 10.46 8.24 -13.68
C VAL A 209 10.04 8.57 -12.24
N VAL A 210 10.95 9.11 -11.46
CA VAL A 210 10.72 9.56 -10.08
C VAL A 210 9.68 10.66 -10.03
N MET A 211 9.89 11.70 -10.81
CA MET A 211 8.97 12.83 -10.81
C MET A 211 7.59 12.40 -11.32
N ARG A 212 7.54 11.48 -12.28
CA ARG A 212 6.27 10.89 -12.72
C ARG A 212 5.54 10.22 -11.58
N GLN A 213 6.23 9.43 -10.77
CA GLN A 213 5.60 8.77 -9.62
C GLN A 213 5.10 9.79 -8.59
N ARG A 214 5.92 10.80 -8.25
CA ARG A 214 5.49 11.89 -7.36
C ARG A 214 4.25 12.61 -7.86
N VAL A 215 4.16 12.84 -9.16
CA VAL A 215 2.98 13.44 -9.80
C VAL A 215 1.77 12.54 -9.64
N ILE A 216 1.92 11.25 -9.93
CA ILE A 216 0.86 10.25 -9.79
C ILE A 216 0.39 10.15 -8.34
N ASP A 217 1.32 10.01 -7.39
CA ASP A 217 1.01 9.90 -5.97
C ASP A 217 0.28 11.15 -5.44
N PHE A 218 0.72 12.34 -5.86
CA PHE A 218 0.04 13.57 -5.50
C PHE A 218 -1.39 13.61 -6.04
N ILE A 219 -1.59 13.24 -7.31
CA ILE A 219 -2.92 13.19 -7.93
C ILE A 219 -3.81 12.18 -7.17
N ASP A 220 -3.29 10.97 -6.92
CA ASP A 220 -4.05 9.89 -6.28
C ASP A 220 -4.50 10.23 -4.85
N ARG A 221 -3.65 10.91 -4.08
CA ARG A 221 -4.00 11.41 -2.74
C ARG A 221 -5.06 12.52 -2.75
N ASN A 222 -5.20 13.23 -3.87
CA ASN A 222 -6.08 14.38 -3.99
C ASN A 222 -7.29 14.14 -4.92
N LEU A 223 -7.56 12.89 -5.33
CA LEU A 223 -8.63 12.56 -6.29
C LEU A 223 -10.01 13.00 -5.84
N THR A 224 -10.29 12.99 -4.53
CA THR A 224 -11.58 13.41 -3.95
C THR A 224 -11.72 14.92 -3.86
N ASN A 225 -10.63 15.68 -4.00
CA ASN A 225 -10.68 17.14 -4.02
C ASN A 225 -11.21 17.64 -5.38
N PRO A 226 -12.36 18.33 -5.43
CA PRO A 226 -12.90 18.85 -6.68
C PRO A 226 -12.01 19.93 -7.34
N GLU A 227 -11.20 20.63 -6.55
CA GLU A 227 -10.27 21.68 -7.00
C GLU A 227 -8.94 21.13 -7.54
N LEU A 228 -8.76 19.80 -7.58
CA LEU A 228 -7.55 19.19 -8.13
C LEU A 228 -7.39 19.55 -9.60
N ASN A 229 -6.34 20.30 -9.90
CA ASN A 229 -5.99 20.76 -11.25
C ASN A 229 -4.47 20.71 -11.47
N ALA A 230 -4.04 20.92 -12.71
CA ALA A 230 -2.62 20.86 -13.08
C ALA A 230 -1.77 21.90 -12.35
N ASP A 231 -2.31 23.07 -12.04
CA ASP A 231 -1.57 24.12 -11.33
C ASP A 231 -1.33 23.78 -9.87
N ALA A 232 -2.30 23.15 -9.22
CA ALA A 232 -2.14 22.63 -7.87
C ALA A 232 -0.99 21.61 -7.78
N VAL A 233 -0.92 20.68 -8.76
CA VAL A 233 0.19 19.72 -8.86
C VAL A 233 1.53 20.43 -9.10
N CYS A 234 1.57 21.37 -10.04
CA CYS A 234 2.78 22.11 -10.37
C CYS A 234 3.32 22.90 -9.17
N SER A 235 2.42 23.57 -8.44
CA SER A 235 2.78 24.34 -7.24
C SER A 235 3.29 23.46 -6.12
N ALA A 236 2.60 22.35 -5.83
CA ALA A 236 2.97 21.43 -4.76
C ALA A 236 4.31 20.74 -5.01
N LEU A 237 4.57 20.35 -6.26
CA LEU A 237 5.78 19.61 -6.63
C LEU A 237 6.90 20.51 -7.17
N ARG A 238 6.66 21.83 -7.27
CA ARG A 238 7.59 22.85 -7.80
C ARG A 238 8.11 22.48 -9.20
N ILE A 239 7.20 22.08 -10.09
CA ILE A 239 7.50 21.74 -11.48
C ILE A 239 6.71 22.63 -12.46
N SER A 240 7.21 22.78 -13.69
CA SER A 240 6.49 23.51 -14.74
C SER A 240 5.36 22.67 -15.33
N ARG A 241 4.34 23.33 -15.88
CA ARG A 241 3.25 22.65 -16.61
C ARG A 241 3.75 21.81 -17.77
N SER A 242 4.70 22.33 -18.55
CA SER A 242 5.31 21.59 -19.68
C SER A 242 5.97 20.29 -19.22
N TYR A 243 6.66 20.33 -18.08
CA TYR A 243 7.29 19.15 -17.51
C TYR A 243 6.26 18.15 -16.97
N LEU A 244 5.20 18.62 -16.29
CA LEU A 244 4.07 17.79 -15.86
C LEU A 244 3.45 17.05 -17.05
N PHE A 245 3.14 17.74 -18.13
CA PHE A 245 2.52 17.11 -19.30
C PHE A 245 3.46 16.14 -20.03
N LYS A 246 4.76 16.45 -20.12
CA LYS A 246 5.78 15.53 -20.65
C LYS A 246 5.85 14.22 -19.84
N ILE A 247 5.81 14.33 -18.53
CA ILE A 247 5.83 13.18 -17.60
C ILE A 247 4.60 12.29 -17.79
N LEU A 248 3.42 12.87 -17.86
CA LEU A 248 2.16 12.12 -18.02
C LEU A 248 2.03 11.51 -19.41
N ALA A 249 2.49 12.20 -20.45
CA ALA A 249 2.51 11.70 -21.82
C ALA A 249 3.37 10.44 -21.98
N ALA A 250 4.46 10.32 -21.24
CA ALA A 250 5.28 9.09 -21.21
C ALA A 250 4.49 7.87 -20.72
N GLY A 251 3.41 8.06 -19.95
CA GLY A 251 2.46 7.03 -19.53
C GLY A 251 1.22 6.92 -20.42
N LYS A 252 1.21 7.57 -21.59
CA LYS A 252 0.07 7.63 -22.52
C LYS A 252 -1.19 8.27 -21.92
N HIS A 253 -1.05 9.15 -20.93
CA HIS A 253 -2.15 9.88 -20.30
C HIS A 253 -1.97 11.39 -20.41
N THR A 254 -3.09 12.11 -20.55
CA THR A 254 -3.15 13.50 -20.19
C THR A 254 -3.52 13.63 -18.70
N PHE A 255 -3.26 14.80 -18.08
CA PHE A 255 -3.70 15.05 -16.71
C PHE A 255 -5.20 14.77 -16.52
N ALA A 256 -6.03 15.34 -17.39
CA ALA A 256 -7.48 15.18 -17.32
C ALA A 256 -7.93 13.72 -17.53
N SER A 257 -7.27 12.98 -18.45
CA SER A 257 -7.60 11.58 -18.68
C SER A 257 -7.20 10.70 -17.48
N TYR A 258 -6.05 10.97 -16.88
CA TYR A 258 -5.60 10.23 -15.71
C TYR A 258 -6.54 10.44 -14.51
N VAL A 259 -6.80 11.69 -14.14
CA VAL A 259 -7.70 12.02 -13.02
C VAL A 259 -9.10 11.42 -13.22
N ARG A 260 -9.65 11.55 -14.43
CA ARG A 260 -10.97 10.99 -14.76
C ARG A 260 -11.00 9.46 -14.60
N GLU A 261 -10.00 8.76 -15.14
CA GLU A 261 -9.90 7.31 -15.06
C GLU A 261 -9.79 6.84 -13.62
N ALA A 262 -8.92 7.47 -12.84
CA ALA A 262 -8.71 7.14 -11.43
C ALA A 262 -9.97 7.41 -10.59
N ARG A 263 -10.68 8.50 -10.83
CA ARG A 263 -11.97 8.81 -10.18
C ARG A 263 -13.06 7.78 -10.53
N LEU A 264 -13.16 7.38 -11.80
CA LEU A 264 -14.12 6.37 -12.23
C LEU A 264 -13.85 5.02 -11.56
N GLN A 265 -12.58 4.62 -11.46
CA GLN A 265 -12.18 3.40 -10.77
C GLN A 265 -12.54 3.44 -9.28
N GLY A 266 -12.25 4.55 -8.60
CA GLY A 266 -12.62 4.74 -7.20
C GLY A 266 -14.14 4.74 -6.97
N CYS A 267 -14.91 5.31 -7.90
CA CYS A 267 -16.37 5.20 -7.87
C CYS A 267 -16.85 3.76 -7.98
N ARG A 268 -16.26 2.98 -8.90
CA ARG A 268 -16.61 1.56 -9.06
C ARG A 268 -16.38 0.76 -7.78
N GLU A 269 -15.23 0.92 -7.17
CA GLU A 269 -14.88 0.29 -5.89
C GLU A 269 -15.86 0.70 -4.77
N SER A 270 -16.23 1.99 -4.74
CA SER A 270 -17.19 2.53 -3.77
C SER A 270 -18.60 2.00 -3.98
N LEU A 271 -19.03 1.79 -5.24
CA LEU A 271 -20.33 1.22 -5.58
C LEU A 271 -20.46 -0.23 -5.12
N ILE A 272 -19.41 -1.02 -5.31
CA ILE A 272 -19.36 -2.43 -4.88
C ILE A 272 -19.36 -2.52 -3.35
N ARG A 273 -18.56 -1.67 -2.68
CA ARG A 273 -18.39 -1.71 -1.22
C ARG A 273 -19.58 -1.15 -0.45
N HIS A 274 -20.29 -0.18 -1.03
CA HIS A 274 -21.41 0.51 -0.40
C HIS A 274 -22.66 0.51 -1.28
N PRO A 275 -23.30 -0.66 -1.51
CA PRO A 275 -24.41 -0.81 -2.45
C PRO A 275 -25.64 0.02 -2.06
N SER A 276 -25.84 0.33 -0.78
CA SER A 276 -26.93 1.17 -0.28
C SER A 276 -26.73 2.68 -0.47
N ARG A 277 -25.48 3.14 -0.70
CA ARG A 277 -25.20 4.57 -0.82
C ARG A 277 -25.66 5.11 -2.18
N PRO A 278 -26.39 6.23 -2.27
CA PRO A 278 -26.83 6.81 -3.55
C PRO A 278 -25.68 7.02 -4.56
N VAL A 279 -25.91 6.67 -5.84
CA VAL A 279 -24.92 6.86 -6.92
C VAL A 279 -24.46 8.29 -7.03
N SER A 280 -25.38 9.25 -6.84
CA SER A 280 -25.07 10.68 -6.86
C SER A 280 -24.10 11.09 -5.76
N GLN A 281 -24.25 10.55 -4.56
CA GLN A 281 -23.35 10.83 -3.45
C GLN A 281 -21.96 10.23 -3.68
N ILE A 282 -21.89 9.02 -4.25
CA ILE A 282 -20.61 8.40 -4.61
C ILE A 282 -19.90 9.22 -5.68
N ALA A 283 -20.60 9.59 -6.77
CA ALA A 283 -20.03 10.42 -7.82
C ALA A 283 -19.52 11.77 -7.28
N ALA A 284 -20.31 12.45 -6.44
CA ALA A 284 -19.91 13.72 -5.83
C ALA A 284 -18.67 13.56 -4.91
N SER A 285 -18.60 12.50 -4.09
CA SER A 285 -17.44 12.27 -3.21
C SER A 285 -16.13 11.97 -3.96
N TRP A 286 -16.21 11.62 -5.24
CA TRP A 286 -15.06 11.45 -6.14
C TRP A 286 -14.86 12.65 -7.09
N GLY A 287 -15.49 13.79 -6.79
CA GLY A 287 -15.26 15.04 -7.50
C GLY A 287 -15.96 15.14 -8.87
N PHE A 288 -17.04 14.39 -9.11
CA PHE A 288 -17.88 14.58 -10.29
C PHE A 288 -18.98 15.61 -9.99
N ALA A 289 -18.94 16.75 -10.70
CA ALA A 289 -19.91 17.83 -10.53
C ALA A 289 -21.31 17.50 -11.12
N SER A 290 -21.37 16.55 -12.08
CA SER A 290 -22.62 16.19 -12.77
C SER A 290 -22.80 14.68 -12.83
N VAL A 291 -23.90 14.20 -12.25
CA VAL A 291 -24.30 12.77 -12.29
C VAL A 291 -24.55 12.29 -13.73
N ALA A 292 -25.10 13.13 -14.59
CA ALA A 292 -25.36 12.78 -15.99
C ALA A 292 -24.02 12.55 -16.74
N SER A 293 -23.06 13.42 -16.55
CA SER A 293 -21.71 13.27 -17.11
C SER A 293 -21.01 12.04 -16.55
N PHE A 294 -21.10 11.82 -15.24
CA PHE A 294 -20.56 10.63 -14.59
C PHE A 294 -21.12 9.34 -15.19
N ASN A 295 -22.45 9.20 -15.29
CA ASN A 295 -23.08 7.98 -15.82
C ASN A 295 -22.62 7.68 -17.25
N ARG A 296 -22.53 8.70 -18.11
CA ARG A 296 -22.04 8.55 -19.48
C ARG A 296 -20.58 8.08 -19.52
N LEU A 297 -19.70 8.70 -18.72
CA LEU A 297 -18.28 8.33 -18.65
C LEU A 297 -18.08 6.95 -18.05
N TYR A 298 -18.86 6.62 -17.03
CA TYR A 298 -18.82 5.31 -16.37
C TYR A 298 -19.19 4.19 -17.34
N ARG A 299 -20.32 4.34 -18.04
CA ARG A 299 -20.74 3.36 -19.05
C ARG A 299 -19.75 3.23 -20.19
N ALA A 300 -19.20 4.34 -20.68
CA ALA A 300 -18.17 4.32 -21.71
C ALA A 300 -16.91 3.58 -21.27
N ARG A 301 -16.57 3.62 -19.97
CA ARG A 301 -15.36 3.00 -19.42
C ARG A 301 -15.52 1.54 -19.07
N PHE A 302 -16.65 1.15 -18.48
CA PHE A 302 -16.87 -0.17 -17.91
C PHE A 302 -17.87 -1.04 -18.69
N GLY A 303 -18.54 -0.48 -19.70
CA GLY A 303 -19.55 -1.20 -20.50
C GLY A 303 -20.90 -1.38 -19.79
N GLU A 304 -20.98 -1.02 -18.52
CA GLU A 304 -22.15 -1.18 -17.65
C GLU A 304 -22.50 0.14 -16.95
N THR A 305 -23.70 0.27 -16.44
CA THR A 305 -24.13 1.43 -15.65
C THR A 305 -23.69 1.29 -14.19
N PRO A 306 -23.57 2.41 -13.42
CA PRO A 306 -23.31 2.36 -11.99
C PRO A 306 -24.31 1.56 -11.17
N ARG A 307 -25.53 1.40 -11.67
CA ARG A 307 -26.57 0.57 -11.03
C ARG A 307 -26.34 -0.91 -11.27
N GLU A 308 -25.94 -1.29 -12.47
CA GLU A 308 -25.61 -2.67 -12.84
C GLU A 308 -24.37 -3.19 -12.09
N THR A 309 -23.39 -2.34 -11.82
CA THR A 309 -22.20 -2.69 -11.01
C THR A 309 -22.54 -3.09 -9.57
N ARG A 310 -23.73 -2.72 -9.06
CA ARG A 310 -24.19 -3.04 -7.69
C ARG A 310 -24.93 -4.36 -7.56
N ALA A 311 -25.46 -4.84 -8.70
CA ALA A 311 -26.21 -6.08 -8.76
C ALA A 311 -25.27 -7.28 -8.67
#